data_c8e55746a7e77077d83f51014fb1cc05
#
_entry.id   c8e55746a7e77077d83f51014fb1cc05
#
_cell.length_a   1.000
_cell.length_b   1.000
_cell.length_c   1.000
_cell.angle_alpha   90.00
_cell.angle_beta   90.00
_cell.angle_gamma   90.00
#
_symmetry.space_group_name_H-M   'P 1'
#
loop_
_entity.id
_entity.type
_entity.pdbx_description
1 polymer ?
#
loop_
_entity_poly.entity_id
_entity_poly.type
_entity_poly.pdbx_seq_one_letter_code
_entity_poly.pdbx_strand_id
1 'polypeptide(L)'
;MTKQLRNLLFAGLAILLAVACSKSPTPTAVSGTPIVLGYSNWAGWWPWAIAVEEKLFEKNGVNVEMKWFDGYLQSMETFAAGKIDGNSQTLNDTISFLPGENGGEVVVLVNDNSAGNDQIIADASINSVAELKGKTVAVEEGVVDDYLLSLALKDVGLSRDDVVIKGMPTDQAATAFAAGQVDAVGAFPPYTGTAMKREGAQVIASSKEYPGAIPDLLTVSGDLIKDRPDDVQKIVKTWWDVRAFMAENPEKSEEIMAKRAGIPTEEYEQYKDGTRFFTIEENLEAFSEGEGMQFMPYAAESMADFMVSVGFIPEKPDLSKLFDPSFVKNVAGA
;
A
#
# COMPACT_ATOMS: atom_id res chain seq x y z
N MET A 1 85.82 15.74 48.03
CA MET A 1 85.79 14.26 47.76
C MET A 1 84.49 13.98 47.13
N THR A 2 84.43 14.03 45.86
CA THR A 2 84.06 13.04 44.80
C THR A 2 82.96 12.03 45.14
N LYS A 3 81.86 12.13 44.46
CA LYS A 3 81.16 10.95 43.84
C LYS A 3 80.21 11.34 42.68
N GLN A 4 80.46 10.65 41.60
CA GLN A 4 79.88 10.86 40.30
C GLN A 4 78.40 10.44 40.27
N LEU A 5 77.54 11.26 39.60
CA LEU A 5 76.27 10.92 39.12
C LEU A 5 76.35 9.97 37.91
N ARG A 6 75.50 8.94 37.90
CA ARG A 6 75.33 8.12 36.76
C ARG A 6 73.84 8.19 36.33
N ASN A 7 73.62 8.84 35.20
CA ASN A 7 72.33 9.00 34.56
C ASN A 7 71.87 7.67 33.94
N LEU A 8 70.67 7.23 34.28
CA LEU A 8 69.94 6.18 33.55
C LEU A 8 68.80 6.86 32.79
N LEU A 9 68.91 6.83 31.46
CA LEU A 9 67.85 7.19 30.52
C LEU A 9 66.81 6.07 30.52
N PHE A 10 65.56 6.39 30.88
CA PHE A 10 64.42 5.60 30.55
C PHE A 10 63.77 6.18 29.30
N ALA A 11 63.89 5.47 28.17
CA ALA A 11 63.14 5.73 26.96
C ALA A 11 61.71 5.18 27.11
N GLY A 12 60.75 6.06 27.37
CA GLY A 12 59.37 5.72 27.37
C GLY A 12 58.82 5.69 25.93
N LEU A 13 58.48 4.54 25.44
CA LEU A 13 57.84 4.34 24.15
C LEU A 13 56.31 4.61 24.30
N ALA A 14 55.88 5.82 23.94
CA ALA A 14 54.46 6.16 23.90
C ALA A 14 53.84 5.58 22.61
N ILE A 15 53.08 4.48 22.73
CA ILE A 15 52.25 3.93 21.67
C ILE A 15 51.00 4.80 21.57
N LEU A 16 50.94 5.67 20.55
CA LEU A 16 49.73 6.38 20.17
C LEU A 16 48.80 5.39 19.44
N LEU A 17 47.79 4.89 20.15
CA LEU A 17 46.64 4.24 19.56
C LEU A 17 45.79 5.27 18.83
N ALA A 18 45.96 5.40 17.51
CA ALA A 18 45.07 6.15 16.66
C ALA A 18 43.74 5.34 16.54
N VAL A 19 42.74 5.69 17.34
CA VAL A 19 41.38 5.26 17.12
C VAL A 19 40.90 5.95 15.85
N ALA A 20 40.96 5.22 14.74
CA ALA A 20 40.32 5.62 13.51
C ALA A 20 38.79 5.51 13.72
N CYS A 21 38.15 6.60 14.12
CA CYS A 21 36.72 6.77 13.98
C CYS A 21 36.40 6.73 12.48
N SER A 22 36.02 5.57 11.96
CA SER A 22 35.38 5.49 10.66
C SER A 22 34.04 6.20 10.77
N LYS A 23 33.98 7.48 10.37
CA LYS A 23 32.72 8.15 10.11
C LYS A 23 32.05 7.36 8.99
N SER A 24 30.94 6.71 9.29
CA SER A 24 30.03 6.24 8.26
C SER A 24 29.75 7.40 7.33
N PRO A 25 29.82 7.24 6.01
CA PRO A 25 29.50 8.31 5.07
C PRO A 25 28.09 8.78 5.34
N THR A 26 27.91 10.05 5.67
CA THR A 26 26.60 10.68 5.73
C THR A 26 26.02 10.56 4.33
N PRO A 27 24.79 10.04 4.14
CA PRO A 27 24.18 9.98 2.84
C PRO A 27 24.19 11.36 2.21
N THR A 28 24.80 11.50 1.05
CA THR A 28 24.79 12.74 0.28
C THR A 28 23.35 12.97 -0.15
N ALA A 29 22.79 14.14 0.15
CA ALA A 29 21.44 14.48 -0.33
C ALA A 29 21.37 14.25 -1.86
N VAL A 30 20.43 13.44 -2.30
CA VAL A 30 20.23 13.16 -3.73
C VAL A 30 19.73 14.45 -4.36
N SER A 31 20.43 14.96 -5.37
CA SER A 31 20.10 16.22 -6.06
C SER A 31 19.06 15.94 -7.14
N GLY A 32 18.18 16.90 -7.38
CA GLY A 32 17.16 16.85 -8.43
C GLY A 32 15.75 17.08 -7.91
N THR A 33 14.81 17.28 -8.83
CA THR A 33 13.39 17.37 -8.49
C THR A 33 12.92 16.04 -7.90
N PRO A 34 12.28 16.02 -6.72
CA PRO A 34 11.78 14.79 -6.14
C PRO A 34 10.71 14.16 -7.03
N ILE A 35 10.67 12.83 -7.05
CA ILE A 35 9.51 12.06 -7.54
C ILE A 35 8.49 12.07 -6.41
N VAL A 36 7.26 12.47 -6.70
CA VAL A 36 6.20 12.52 -5.70
C VAL A 36 5.32 11.28 -5.82
N LEU A 37 5.34 10.42 -4.80
CA LEU A 37 4.52 9.22 -4.72
C LEU A 37 3.43 9.42 -3.66
N GLY A 38 2.17 9.27 -4.06
CA GLY A 38 1.02 9.31 -3.18
C GLY A 38 0.78 7.99 -2.45
N TYR A 39 0.23 8.07 -1.25
CA TYR A 39 -0.33 6.95 -0.54
C TYR A 39 -1.28 7.43 0.56
N SER A 40 -2.17 6.55 1.02
CA SER A 40 -3.16 6.81 2.05
C SER A 40 -3.18 5.69 3.10
N ASN A 41 -4.20 5.66 3.94
CA ASN A 41 -4.35 4.60 4.92
C ASN A 41 -4.63 3.25 4.24
N TRP A 42 -3.69 2.34 4.40
CA TRP A 42 -3.81 0.91 4.12
C TRP A 42 -2.63 0.18 4.78
N ALA A 43 -2.89 -0.95 5.43
CA ALA A 43 -1.86 -1.68 6.17
C ALA A 43 -0.67 -2.13 5.29
N GLY A 44 -0.92 -2.41 4.02
CA GLY A 44 0.10 -2.79 3.05
C GLY A 44 0.91 -1.63 2.48
N TRP A 45 0.48 -0.37 2.66
CA TRP A 45 1.21 0.82 2.21
C TRP A 45 1.95 1.55 3.33
N TRP A 46 1.59 1.33 4.59
CA TRP A 46 2.32 1.91 5.73
C TRP A 46 3.82 1.59 5.74
N PRO A 47 4.31 0.44 5.19
CA PRO A 47 5.74 0.18 5.07
C PRO A 47 6.54 1.25 4.32
N TRP A 48 5.93 2.05 3.44
CA TRP A 48 6.60 3.20 2.82
C TRP A 48 7.13 4.22 3.83
N ALA A 49 6.52 4.32 5.02
CA ALA A 49 7.03 5.16 6.09
C ALA A 49 8.41 4.70 6.58
N ILE A 50 8.72 3.40 6.51
CA ILE A 50 10.05 2.85 6.83
C ILE A 50 11.07 3.35 5.80
N ALA A 51 10.71 3.40 4.51
CA ALA A 51 11.60 3.93 3.48
C ALA A 51 12.01 5.38 3.76
N VAL A 52 11.08 6.18 4.28
CA VAL A 52 11.32 7.57 4.66
C VAL A 52 12.14 7.68 5.95
N GLU A 53 11.72 7.03 7.04
CA GLU A 53 12.39 7.15 8.35
C GLU A 53 13.83 6.57 8.33
N GLU A 54 14.04 5.45 7.60
CA GLU A 54 15.34 4.80 7.45
C GLU A 54 16.16 5.33 6.28
N LYS A 55 15.64 6.33 5.54
CA LYS A 55 16.33 6.96 4.39
C LYS A 55 16.74 5.95 3.31
N LEU A 56 15.86 4.98 3.03
CA LEU A 56 16.17 3.92 2.07
C LEU A 56 16.16 4.44 0.63
N PHE A 57 15.34 5.46 0.31
CA PHE A 57 15.37 6.13 -0.98
C PHE A 57 16.73 6.80 -1.23
N GLU A 58 17.25 7.54 -0.26
CA GLU A 58 18.57 8.19 -0.37
C GLU A 58 19.71 7.18 -0.45
N LYS A 59 19.62 6.07 0.31
CA LYS A 59 20.58 4.96 0.22
C LYS A 59 20.62 4.33 -1.16
N ASN A 60 19.49 4.29 -1.86
CA ASN A 60 19.38 3.81 -3.25
C ASN A 60 19.66 4.91 -4.29
N GLY A 61 19.93 6.14 -3.87
CA GLY A 61 20.29 7.23 -4.78
C GLY A 61 19.11 7.73 -5.61
N VAL A 62 17.91 7.76 -5.04
CA VAL A 62 16.71 8.36 -5.63
C VAL A 62 16.11 9.38 -4.68
N ASN A 63 15.65 10.52 -5.23
CA ASN A 63 14.97 11.57 -4.47
C ASN A 63 13.46 11.38 -4.59
N VAL A 64 12.82 10.93 -3.51
CA VAL A 64 11.38 10.65 -3.46
C VAL A 64 10.75 11.45 -2.32
N GLU A 65 9.63 12.07 -2.61
CA GLU A 65 8.69 12.61 -1.63
C GLU A 65 7.49 11.67 -1.51
N MET A 66 7.34 11.01 -0.35
CA MET A 66 6.15 10.23 -0.05
C MET A 66 5.06 11.16 0.48
N LYS A 67 4.06 11.44 -0.37
CA LYS A 67 2.96 12.34 -0.05
C LYS A 67 1.79 11.58 0.52
N TRP A 68 1.47 11.89 1.78
CA TRP A 68 0.30 11.34 2.45
C TRP A 68 -1.00 12.04 2.01
N PHE A 69 -2.05 11.25 1.86
CA PHE A 69 -3.41 11.71 1.65
C PHE A 69 -4.32 11.13 2.74
N ASP A 70 -5.16 11.97 3.34
CA ASP A 70 -6.13 11.50 4.34
C ASP A 70 -7.29 10.73 3.69
N GLY A 71 -7.64 11.06 2.44
CA GLY A 71 -8.65 10.38 1.63
C GLY A 71 -8.01 9.56 0.51
N TYR A 72 -8.42 8.30 0.37
CA TYR A 72 -7.91 7.40 -0.66
C TYR A 72 -8.30 7.85 -2.07
N LEU A 73 -9.59 8.12 -2.32
CA LEU A 73 -10.07 8.65 -3.61
C LEU A 73 -9.32 9.92 -4.01
N GLN A 74 -9.04 10.83 -3.06
CA GLN A 74 -8.29 12.05 -3.32
C GLN A 74 -6.87 11.77 -3.84
N SER A 75 -6.20 10.73 -3.36
CA SER A 75 -4.85 10.36 -3.84
C SER A 75 -4.90 9.94 -5.30
N MET A 76 -5.87 9.13 -5.68
CA MET A 76 -6.06 8.64 -7.05
C MET A 76 -6.45 9.77 -8.02
N GLU A 77 -7.41 10.63 -7.66
CA GLU A 77 -7.76 11.81 -8.45
C GLU A 77 -6.55 12.74 -8.67
N THR A 78 -5.69 12.87 -7.63
CA THR A 78 -4.48 13.68 -7.72
C THR A 78 -3.47 13.06 -8.68
N PHE A 79 -3.34 11.74 -8.69
CA PHE A 79 -2.47 11.00 -9.60
C PHE A 79 -3.01 11.01 -11.04
N ALA A 80 -4.28 10.68 -11.25
CA ALA A 80 -4.92 10.71 -12.56
C ALA A 80 -4.86 12.11 -13.23
N ALA A 81 -4.91 13.19 -12.42
CA ALA A 81 -4.73 14.56 -12.88
C ALA A 81 -3.25 14.95 -13.14
N GLY A 82 -2.29 14.03 -13.07
CA GLY A 82 -0.88 14.26 -13.31
C GLY A 82 -0.19 15.21 -12.32
N LYS A 83 -0.71 15.35 -11.09
CA LYS A 83 -0.15 16.25 -10.06
C LYS A 83 0.86 15.58 -9.15
N ILE A 84 0.95 14.26 -9.21
CA ILE A 84 1.98 13.41 -8.59
C ILE A 84 2.43 12.37 -9.60
N ASP A 85 3.60 11.77 -9.40
CA ASP A 85 4.28 10.92 -10.37
C ASP A 85 3.88 9.44 -10.24
N GLY A 86 3.32 9.05 -9.12
CA GLY A 86 2.83 7.69 -8.84
C GLY A 86 1.98 7.65 -7.59
N ASN A 87 1.30 6.53 -7.37
CA ASN A 87 0.40 6.32 -6.24
C ASN A 87 0.40 4.86 -5.80
N SER A 88 0.16 4.61 -4.52
CA SER A 88 -0.23 3.29 -4.03
C SER A 88 -1.74 3.18 -4.12
N GLN A 89 -2.22 2.16 -4.86
CA GLN A 89 -3.65 1.96 -5.12
C GLN A 89 -3.96 0.51 -5.48
N THR A 90 -5.23 0.13 -5.45
CA THR A 90 -5.66 -1.22 -5.81
C THR A 90 -5.79 -1.41 -7.33
N LEU A 91 -5.85 -2.66 -7.79
CA LEU A 91 -5.96 -2.95 -9.23
C LEU A 91 -7.30 -2.52 -9.81
N ASN A 92 -8.43 -2.77 -9.12
CA ASN A 92 -9.75 -2.34 -9.57
C ASN A 92 -9.82 -0.81 -9.74
N ASP A 93 -9.22 -0.07 -8.82
CA ASP A 93 -9.21 1.39 -8.87
C ASP A 93 -8.27 1.91 -9.95
N THR A 94 -7.10 1.26 -10.13
CA THR A 94 -6.23 1.55 -11.27
C THR A 94 -6.97 1.40 -12.59
N ILE A 95 -7.77 0.34 -12.76
CA ILE A 95 -8.59 0.12 -13.97
C ILE A 95 -9.62 1.24 -14.15
N SER A 96 -10.26 1.70 -13.07
CA SER A 96 -11.26 2.78 -13.13
C SER A 96 -10.67 4.13 -13.55
N PHE A 97 -9.40 4.39 -13.22
CA PHE A 97 -8.71 5.66 -13.45
C PHE A 97 -7.75 5.65 -14.64
N LEU A 98 -7.62 4.52 -15.36
CA LEU A 98 -6.70 4.36 -16.52
C LEU A 98 -6.75 5.48 -17.56
N PRO A 99 -7.88 6.11 -17.87
CA PRO A 99 -7.96 7.20 -18.82
C PRO A 99 -7.36 8.54 -18.35
N GLY A 100 -6.46 8.55 -17.34
CA GLY A 100 -5.84 9.75 -16.79
C GLY A 100 -4.95 10.51 -17.77
N GLU A 101 -4.60 11.78 -17.42
CA GLU A 101 -3.86 12.72 -18.27
C GLU A 101 -2.32 12.51 -18.26
N ASN A 102 -1.78 11.65 -17.39
CA ASN A 102 -0.35 11.52 -17.06
C ASN A 102 0.44 10.52 -17.92
N GLY A 103 0.07 10.34 -19.18
CA GLY A 103 0.70 9.36 -20.08
C GLY A 103 0.24 7.91 -19.85
N GLY A 104 -0.81 7.73 -19.05
CA GLY A 104 -1.34 6.44 -18.61
C GLY A 104 -0.73 6.00 -17.29
N GLU A 105 -1.42 5.08 -16.65
CA GLU A 105 -0.98 4.48 -15.39
C GLU A 105 -0.33 3.11 -15.66
N VAL A 106 0.84 2.86 -15.06
CA VAL A 106 1.59 1.62 -15.24
C VAL A 106 1.93 1.02 -13.89
N VAL A 107 1.50 -0.20 -13.67
CA VAL A 107 1.82 -0.99 -12.48
C VAL A 107 3.23 -1.54 -12.58
N VAL A 108 4.09 -1.20 -11.62
CA VAL A 108 5.50 -1.62 -11.58
C VAL A 108 5.83 -2.56 -10.43
N LEU A 109 4.90 -2.74 -9.49
CA LEU A 109 5.08 -3.56 -8.29
C LEU A 109 3.72 -3.98 -7.72
N VAL A 110 3.60 -5.21 -7.24
CA VAL A 110 2.54 -5.65 -6.34
C VAL A 110 3.08 -5.61 -4.92
N ASN A 111 2.54 -4.75 -4.08
CA ASN A 111 2.95 -4.61 -2.67
C ASN A 111 2.45 -5.79 -1.84
N ASP A 112 1.14 -6.01 -1.90
CA ASP A 112 0.43 -7.00 -1.12
C ASP A 112 -0.93 -7.33 -1.76
N ASN A 113 -1.70 -8.16 -1.10
CA ASN A 113 -3.10 -8.43 -1.42
C ASN A 113 -3.92 -8.44 -0.13
N SER A 114 -5.06 -7.80 -0.14
CA SER A 114 -6.00 -7.89 0.96
C SER A 114 -6.51 -9.33 1.12
N ALA A 115 -6.39 -9.85 2.33
CA ALA A 115 -6.72 -11.23 2.68
C ALA A 115 -7.63 -11.31 3.93
N GLY A 116 -8.56 -10.34 4.05
CA GLY A 116 -9.52 -10.24 5.13
C GLY A 116 -9.61 -8.85 5.77
N ASN A 117 -8.77 -7.91 5.37
CA ASN A 117 -8.76 -6.56 5.94
C ASN A 117 -9.79 -5.61 5.31
N ASP A 118 -10.11 -5.78 4.02
CA ASP A 118 -11.30 -5.13 3.47
C ASP A 118 -12.54 -5.89 3.91
N GLN A 119 -13.51 -5.18 4.49
CA GLN A 119 -14.65 -5.78 5.16
C GLN A 119 -15.95 -5.03 4.89
N ILE A 120 -17.04 -5.79 4.78
CA ILE A 120 -18.40 -5.27 4.93
C ILE A 120 -18.85 -5.61 6.34
N ILE A 121 -19.04 -4.57 7.14
CA ILE A 121 -19.39 -4.65 8.56
C ILE A 121 -20.84 -4.19 8.71
N ALA A 122 -21.64 -4.95 9.43
CA ALA A 122 -23.05 -4.69 9.60
C ALA A 122 -23.45 -4.64 11.07
N ASP A 123 -24.59 -4.05 11.31
CA ASP A 123 -25.28 -3.99 12.59
C ASP A 123 -25.70 -5.38 13.08
N ALA A 124 -25.79 -5.57 14.38
CA ALA A 124 -26.13 -6.83 15.04
C ALA A 124 -27.41 -7.53 14.53
N SER A 125 -28.31 -6.80 13.87
CA SER A 125 -29.54 -7.37 13.31
C SER A 125 -29.38 -7.95 11.91
N ILE A 126 -28.21 -7.77 11.26
CA ILE A 126 -27.92 -8.18 9.89
C ILE A 126 -26.80 -9.23 9.91
N ASN A 127 -27.14 -10.48 9.64
CA ASN A 127 -26.23 -11.62 9.80
C ASN A 127 -25.60 -12.10 8.48
N SER A 128 -26.03 -11.55 7.36
CA SER A 128 -25.54 -11.95 6.04
C SER A 128 -25.72 -10.82 5.02
N VAL A 129 -24.96 -10.89 3.92
CA VAL A 129 -25.07 -9.95 2.81
C VAL A 129 -26.48 -9.95 2.19
N ALA A 130 -27.18 -11.10 2.16
CA ALA A 130 -28.55 -11.18 1.64
C ALA A 130 -29.55 -10.30 2.42
N GLU A 131 -29.29 -10.05 3.71
CA GLU A 131 -30.12 -9.21 4.56
C GLU A 131 -29.88 -7.70 4.37
N LEU A 132 -28.90 -7.33 3.54
CA LEU A 132 -28.66 -5.93 3.14
C LEU A 132 -29.75 -5.38 2.23
N LYS A 133 -30.63 -6.21 1.66
CA LYS A 133 -31.68 -5.73 0.77
C LYS A 133 -32.54 -4.66 1.43
N GLY A 134 -32.59 -3.47 0.80
CA GLY A 134 -33.27 -2.28 1.32
C GLY A 134 -32.60 -1.57 2.48
N LYS A 135 -31.41 -2.00 2.89
CA LYS A 135 -30.61 -1.39 3.96
C LYS A 135 -29.73 -0.27 3.45
N THR A 136 -29.32 0.60 4.35
CA THR A 136 -28.39 1.69 4.07
C THR A 136 -26.96 1.24 4.31
N VAL A 137 -26.12 1.30 3.27
CA VAL A 137 -24.72 0.90 3.31
C VAL A 137 -23.85 2.12 2.98
N ALA A 138 -22.93 2.48 3.87
CA ALA A 138 -21.95 3.53 3.63
C ALA A 138 -20.69 2.95 3.02
N VAL A 139 -20.21 3.55 1.93
CA VAL A 139 -18.95 3.20 1.23
C VAL A 139 -18.32 4.45 0.64
N GLU A 140 -17.03 4.45 0.40
CA GLU A 140 -16.40 5.43 -0.48
C GLU A 140 -16.72 5.03 -1.92
N GLU A 141 -17.72 5.70 -2.49
CA GLU A 141 -18.37 5.28 -3.74
C GLU A 141 -17.39 5.30 -4.91
N GLY A 142 -17.37 4.21 -5.67
CA GLY A 142 -16.56 4.06 -6.88
C GLY A 142 -15.13 3.57 -6.63
N VAL A 143 -14.78 3.16 -5.39
CA VAL A 143 -13.47 2.60 -5.06
C VAL A 143 -13.59 1.24 -4.34
N VAL A 144 -12.49 0.76 -3.77
CA VAL A 144 -12.29 -0.62 -3.32
C VAL A 144 -13.37 -1.18 -2.39
N ASP A 145 -13.87 -0.42 -1.43
CA ASP A 145 -14.91 -0.90 -0.49
C ASP A 145 -16.28 -1.01 -1.15
N ASP A 146 -16.60 -0.15 -2.12
CA ASP A 146 -17.78 -0.29 -2.99
C ASP A 146 -17.62 -1.47 -3.98
N TYR A 147 -16.40 -1.71 -4.48
CA TYR A 147 -16.08 -2.88 -5.28
C TYR A 147 -16.29 -4.19 -4.50
N LEU A 148 -15.77 -4.29 -3.27
CA LEU A 148 -16.01 -5.46 -2.41
C LEU A 148 -17.50 -5.66 -2.12
N LEU A 149 -18.23 -4.57 -1.82
CA LEU A 149 -19.69 -4.63 -1.64
C LEU A 149 -20.37 -5.21 -2.88
N SER A 150 -19.96 -4.75 -4.07
CA SER A 150 -20.53 -5.23 -5.36
C SER A 150 -20.27 -6.72 -5.59
N LEU A 151 -19.08 -7.22 -5.23
CA LEU A 151 -18.76 -8.66 -5.27
C LEU A 151 -19.68 -9.42 -4.32
N ALA A 152 -19.78 -8.99 -3.07
CA ALA A 152 -20.57 -9.67 -2.04
C ALA A 152 -22.07 -9.69 -2.37
N LEU A 153 -22.62 -8.58 -2.88
CA LEU A 153 -24.02 -8.51 -3.31
C LEU A 153 -24.31 -9.47 -4.47
N LYS A 154 -23.43 -9.52 -5.47
CA LYS A 154 -23.61 -10.41 -6.63
C LYS A 154 -23.63 -11.88 -6.25
N ASP A 155 -22.80 -12.29 -5.29
CA ASP A 155 -22.74 -13.69 -4.82
C ASP A 155 -24.07 -14.18 -4.22
N VAL A 156 -24.86 -13.26 -3.66
CA VAL A 156 -26.19 -13.57 -3.10
C VAL A 156 -27.34 -13.20 -4.03
N GLY A 157 -27.04 -12.86 -5.29
CA GLY A 157 -28.03 -12.51 -6.31
C GLY A 157 -28.65 -11.12 -6.13
N LEU A 158 -27.98 -10.23 -5.41
CA LEU A 158 -28.34 -8.83 -5.27
C LEU A 158 -27.45 -7.95 -6.16
N SER A 159 -27.87 -6.69 -6.29
CA SER A 159 -27.11 -5.63 -6.97
C SER A 159 -27.04 -4.39 -6.09
N ARG A 160 -26.26 -3.39 -6.51
CA ARG A 160 -26.20 -2.08 -5.83
C ARG A 160 -27.57 -1.39 -5.77
N ASP A 161 -28.49 -1.66 -6.72
CA ASP A 161 -29.87 -1.12 -6.72
C ASP A 161 -30.76 -1.74 -5.65
N ASP A 162 -30.37 -2.89 -5.07
CA ASP A 162 -31.10 -3.54 -3.98
C ASP A 162 -30.78 -2.97 -2.60
N VAL A 163 -29.78 -2.08 -2.48
CA VAL A 163 -29.36 -1.41 -1.24
C VAL A 163 -29.39 0.11 -1.41
N VAL A 164 -29.38 0.84 -0.30
CA VAL A 164 -29.33 2.31 -0.31
C VAL A 164 -27.87 2.75 -0.04
N ILE A 165 -27.12 3.03 -1.12
CA ILE A 165 -25.74 3.49 -1.02
C ILE A 165 -25.69 4.91 -0.42
N LYS A 166 -24.76 5.12 0.51
CA LYS A 166 -24.37 6.40 1.08
C LYS A 166 -22.88 6.64 0.80
N GLY A 167 -22.61 7.36 -0.30
CA GLY A 167 -21.26 7.72 -0.71
C GLY A 167 -20.64 8.73 0.25
N MET A 168 -19.51 8.36 0.87
CA MET A 168 -18.71 9.26 1.72
C MET A 168 -17.32 8.66 1.93
N PRO A 169 -16.28 9.47 2.25
CA PRO A 169 -14.94 8.96 2.57
C PRO A 169 -14.98 7.87 3.66
N THR A 170 -14.12 6.87 3.55
CA THR A 170 -14.16 5.64 4.39
C THR A 170 -14.06 5.94 5.90
N ASP A 171 -13.28 6.95 6.32
CA ASP A 171 -13.20 7.41 7.72
C ASP A 171 -14.55 7.93 8.24
N GLN A 172 -15.28 8.67 7.40
CA GLN A 172 -16.61 9.20 7.71
C GLN A 172 -17.64 8.07 7.69
N ALA A 173 -17.55 7.13 6.74
CA ALA A 173 -18.42 5.97 6.64
C ALA A 173 -18.34 5.10 7.90
N ALA A 174 -17.13 4.77 8.36
CA ALA A 174 -16.90 4.04 9.60
C ALA A 174 -17.44 4.78 10.82
N THR A 175 -17.27 6.10 10.88
CA THR A 175 -17.81 6.95 11.97
C THR A 175 -19.34 6.98 11.94
N ALA A 176 -19.96 7.14 10.77
CA ALA A 176 -21.41 7.14 10.61
C ALA A 176 -22.02 5.79 11.01
N PHE A 177 -21.37 4.69 10.66
CA PHE A 177 -21.78 3.36 11.08
C PHE A 177 -21.64 3.16 12.58
N ALA A 178 -20.51 3.54 13.18
CA ALA A 178 -20.31 3.47 14.63
C ALA A 178 -21.36 4.28 15.41
N ALA A 179 -21.81 5.40 14.85
CA ALA A 179 -22.88 6.24 15.42
C ALA A 179 -24.31 5.72 15.14
N GLY A 180 -24.49 4.59 14.45
CA GLY A 180 -25.79 4.02 14.11
C GLY A 180 -26.58 4.77 13.05
N GLN A 181 -25.92 5.58 12.20
CA GLN A 181 -26.57 6.38 11.16
C GLN A 181 -26.82 5.59 9.86
N VAL A 182 -26.13 4.47 9.69
CA VAL A 182 -26.28 3.53 8.58
C VAL A 182 -26.30 2.10 9.11
N ASP A 183 -26.86 1.17 8.34
CA ASP A 183 -27.05 -0.23 8.72
C ASP A 183 -25.77 -1.07 8.52
N ALA A 184 -24.95 -0.74 7.53
CA ALA A 184 -23.69 -1.39 7.22
C ALA A 184 -22.66 -0.40 6.65
N VAL A 185 -21.40 -0.83 6.60
CA VAL A 185 -20.27 -0.05 6.08
C VAL A 185 -19.28 -0.95 5.36
N GLY A 186 -18.74 -0.50 4.22
CA GLY A 186 -17.49 -0.99 3.66
C GLY A 186 -16.33 -0.24 4.30
N ALA A 187 -15.32 -0.96 4.75
CA ALA A 187 -14.16 -0.33 5.39
C ALA A 187 -12.92 -1.21 5.33
N PHE A 188 -11.76 -0.55 5.44
CA PHE A 188 -10.42 -1.15 5.55
C PHE A 188 -9.64 -0.52 6.72
N PRO A 189 -8.50 -1.11 7.15
CA PRO A 189 -7.67 -0.55 8.22
C PRO A 189 -7.19 0.89 7.96
N PRO A 190 -7.21 1.74 9.00
CA PRO A 190 -7.58 1.45 10.38
C PRO A 190 -9.08 1.64 10.67
N TYR A 191 -9.89 1.97 9.68
CA TYR A 191 -11.30 2.37 9.84
C TYR A 191 -12.21 1.22 10.26
N THR A 192 -11.84 -0.04 9.95
CA THR A 192 -12.51 -1.23 10.51
C THR A 192 -12.52 -1.22 12.03
N GLY A 193 -11.40 -0.80 12.67
CA GLY A 193 -11.34 -0.62 14.12
C GLY A 193 -12.34 0.42 14.65
N THR A 194 -12.62 1.49 13.88
CA THR A 194 -13.65 2.47 14.23
C THR A 194 -15.05 1.90 14.08
N ALA A 195 -15.34 1.20 12.99
CA ALA A 195 -16.65 0.58 12.76
C ALA A 195 -16.98 -0.46 13.84
N MET A 196 -16.01 -1.29 14.24
CA MET A 196 -16.18 -2.33 15.26
C MET A 196 -16.40 -1.79 16.68
N LYS A 197 -16.33 -0.47 16.92
CA LYS A 197 -16.75 0.14 18.20
C LYS A 197 -18.26 0.14 18.40
N ARG A 198 -19.05 -0.05 17.36
CA ARG A 198 -20.49 -0.22 17.50
C ARG A 198 -20.82 -1.54 18.18
N GLU A 199 -21.63 -1.50 19.24
CA GLU A 199 -22.03 -2.70 19.97
C GLU A 199 -22.75 -3.70 19.05
N GLY A 200 -22.26 -4.94 19.02
CA GLY A 200 -22.80 -6.02 18.19
C GLY A 200 -22.47 -5.93 16.71
N ALA A 201 -21.59 -5.00 16.29
CA ALA A 201 -21.10 -4.96 14.93
C ALA A 201 -20.42 -6.28 14.54
N GLN A 202 -20.66 -6.73 13.32
CA GLN A 202 -20.11 -8.00 12.81
C GLN A 202 -19.72 -7.90 11.34
N VAL A 203 -18.65 -8.60 10.98
CA VAL A 203 -18.22 -8.74 9.59
C VAL A 203 -19.13 -9.74 8.89
N ILE A 204 -19.77 -9.33 7.79
CA ILE A 204 -20.68 -10.19 7.00
C ILE A 204 -20.09 -10.59 5.64
N ALA A 205 -19.02 -9.92 5.19
CA ALA A 205 -18.18 -10.29 4.06
C ALA A 205 -16.80 -9.65 4.21
N SER A 206 -15.78 -10.24 3.63
CA SER A 206 -14.42 -9.69 3.62
C SER A 206 -13.67 -10.10 2.35
N SER A 207 -12.52 -9.48 2.09
CA SER A 207 -11.61 -9.86 1.00
C SER A 207 -11.08 -11.30 1.12
N LYS A 208 -11.22 -11.94 2.29
CA LYS A 208 -10.82 -13.34 2.49
C LYS A 208 -11.62 -14.31 1.64
N GLU A 209 -12.89 -14.01 1.36
CA GLU A 209 -13.77 -14.78 0.49
C GLU A 209 -13.43 -14.62 -0.99
N TYR A 210 -12.64 -13.60 -1.34
CA TYR A 210 -12.27 -13.22 -2.72
C TYR A 210 -10.75 -13.19 -2.94
N PRO A 211 -10.05 -14.33 -2.85
CA PRO A 211 -8.59 -14.37 -2.99
C PRO A 211 -8.12 -13.78 -4.32
N GLY A 212 -7.20 -12.81 -4.26
CA GLY A 212 -6.66 -12.13 -5.44
C GLY A 212 -7.55 -11.03 -6.02
N ALA A 213 -8.72 -10.75 -5.44
CA ALA A 213 -9.62 -9.72 -5.93
C ALA A 213 -9.21 -8.28 -5.54
N ILE A 214 -8.35 -8.11 -4.55
CA ILE A 214 -7.90 -6.80 -4.09
C ILE A 214 -6.38 -6.81 -3.93
N PRO A 215 -5.62 -6.84 -5.03
CA PRO A 215 -4.18 -6.64 -4.99
C PRO A 215 -3.85 -5.15 -4.88
N ASP A 216 -2.86 -4.83 -4.07
CA ASP A 216 -2.35 -3.51 -3.76
C ASP A 216 -1.04 -3.26 -4.48
N LEU A 217 -0.93 -2.14 -5.15
CA LEU A 217 0.05 -1.88 -6.19
C LEU A 217 0.82 -0.58 -5.94
N LEU A 218 2.04 -0.52 -6.46
CA LEU A 218 2.66 0.74 -6.81
C LEU A 218 2.42 1.00 -8.30
N THR A 219 1.71 2.06 -8.59
CA THR A 219 1.43 2.53 -9.94
C THR A 219 2.15 3.85 -10.19
N VAL A 220 2.75 4.01 -11.35
CA VAL A 220 3.48 5.22 -11.74
C VAL A 220 2.99 5.72 -13.09
N SER A 221 3.25 6.99 -13.40
CA SER A 221 2.88 7.55 -14.71
C SER A 221 3.77 7.00 -15.83
N GLY A 222 3.19 6.82 -17.01
CA GLY A 222 3.95 6.45 -18.20
C GLY A 222 5.03 7.48 -18.55
N ASP A 223 4.79 8.75 -18.25
CA ASP A 223 5.78 9.82 -18.46
C ASP A 223 6.98 9.65 -17.50
N LEU A 224 6.76 9.28 -16.24
CA LEU A 224 7.86 9.00 -15.30
C LEU A 224 8.73 7.84 -15.79
N ILE A 225 8.13 6.75 -16.27
CA ILE A 225 8.87 5.60 -16.82
C ILE A 225 9.72 6.02 -18.01
N LYS A 226 9.16 6.81 -18.92
CA LYS A 226 9.84 7.30 -20.11
C LYS A 226 11.02 8.20 -19.79
N ASP A 227 10.85 9.14 -18.85
CA ASP A 227 11.81 10.18 -18.58
C ASP A 227 12.85 9.80 -17.51
N ARG A 228 12.48 8.93 -16.56
CA ARG A 228 13.30 8.55 -15.38
C ARG A 228 13.25 7.06 -15.05
N PRO A 229 13.44 6.12 -16.00
CA PRO A 229 13.31 4.68 -15.77
C PRO A 229 14.25 4.16 -14.67
N ASP A 230 15.49 4.70 -14.61
CA ASP A 230 16.47 4.31 -13.58
C ASP A 230 16.00 4.69 -12.17
N ASP A 231 15.26 5.76 -12.02
CA ASP A 231 14.73 6.18 -10.72
C ASP A 231 13.54 5.31 -10.31
N VAL A 232 12.66 4.93 -11.25
CA VAL A 232 11.61 3.93 -11.00
C VAL A 232 12.22 2.60 -10.56
N GLN A 233 13.32 2.16 -11.20
CA GLN A 233 14.05 0.96 -10.79
C GLN A 233 14.54 1.04 -9.35
N LYS A 234 15.09 2.18 -8.93
CA LYS A 234 15.56 2.39 -7.56
C LYS A 234 14.39 2.42 -6.56
N ILE A 235 13.23 2.96 -6.95
CA ILE A 235 12.02 2.96 -6.12
C ILE A 235 11.54 1.53 -5.89
N VAL A 236 11.43 0.72 -6.94
CA VAL A 236 11.04 -0.70 -6.83
C VAL A 236 12.05 -1.46 -5.96
N LYS A 237 13.37 -1.23 -6.17
CA LYS A 237 14.40 -1.80 -5.28
C LYS A 237 14.20 -1.37 -3.82
N THR A 238 13.86 -0.11 -3.58
CA THR A 238 13.65 0.41 -2.20
C THR A 238 12.54 -0.34 -1.48
N TRP A 239 11.47 -0.76 -2.18
CA TRP A 239 10.44 -1.61 -1.58
C TRP A 239 11.02 -2.90 -1.01
N TRP A 240 11.90 -3.56 -1.73
CA TRP A 240 12.53 -4.80 -1.25
C TRP A 240 13.48 -4.56 -0.08
N ASP A 241 14.16 -3.42 -0.05
CA ASP A 241 14.96 -3.02 1.11
C ASP A 241 14.06 -2.73 2.34
N VAL A 242 12.86 -2.18 2.14
CA VAL A 242 11.83 -2.04 3.19
C VAL A 242 11.40 -3.42 3.71
N ARG A 243 11.11 -4.37 2.81
CA ARG A 243 10.71 -5.72 3.18
C ARG A 243 11.81 -6.45 3.98
N ALA A 244 13.07 -6.29 3.56
CA ALA A 244 14.22 -6.82 4.29
C ALA A 244 14.34 -6.17 5.69
N PHE A 245 14.19 -4.85 5.78
CA PHE A 245 14.21 -4.14 7.06
C PHE A 245 13.10 -4.62 8.01
N MET A 246 11.89 -4.84 7.51
CA MET A 246 10.77 -5.39 8.30
C MET A 246 11.10 -6.77 8.87
N ALA A 247 11.76 -7.64 8.08
CA ALA A 247 12.15 -8.98 8.53
C ALA A 247 13.25 -8.94 9.60
N GLU A 248 14.20 -8.00 9.47
CA GLU A 248 15.32 -7.85 10.39
C GLU A 248 14.97 -7.07 11.66
N ASN A 249 13.99 -6.16 11.59
CA ASN A 249 13.62 -5.23 12.66
C ASN A 249 12.10 -5.17 12.86
N PRO A 250 11.42 -6.28 13.21
CA PRO A 250 9.96 -6.36 13.22
C PRO A 250 9.33 -5.34 14.18
N GLU A 251 9.77 -5.27 15.44
CA GLU A 251 9.23 -4.36 16.45
C GLU A 251 9.32 -2.88 16.02
N LYS A 252 10.50 -2.46 15.51
CA LYS A 252 10.71 -1.10 15.03
C LYS A 252 9.85 -0.79 13.80
N SER A 253 9.67 -1.76 12.92
CA SER A 253 8.82 -1.62 11.74
C SER A 253 7.37 -1.39 12.13
N GLU A 254 6.86 -2.14 13.11
CA GLU A 254 5.52 -1.99 13.64
C GLU A 254 5.29 -0.62 14.28
N GLU A 255 6.27 -0.14 15.08
CA GLU A 255 6.21 1.21 15.65
C GLU A 255 6.12 2.30 14.58
N ILE A 256 6.94 2.21 13.52
CA ILE A 256 6.93 3.16 12.41
C ILE A 256 5.59 3.13 11.67
N MET A 257 5.10 1.95 11.34
CA MET A 257 3.86 1.75 10.59
C MET A 257 2.63 2.19 11.39
N ALA A 258 2.53 1.79 12.67
CA ALA A 258 1.45 2.20 13.56
C ALA A 258 1.42 3.72 13.76
N LYS A 259 2.60 4.34 13.97
CA LYS A 259 2.73 5.80 14.03
C LYS A 259 2.26 6.47 12.75
N ARG A 260 2.57 5.89 11.58
CA ARG A 260 2.10 6.41 10.27
C ARG A 260 0.59 6.32 10.14
N ALA A 261 0.02 5.20 10.55
CA ALA A 261 -1.42 4.95 10.55
C ALA A 261 -2.19 5.80 11.58
N GLY A 262 -1.50 6.36 12.58
CA GLY A 262 -2.13 7.09 13.68
C GLY A 262 -2.84 6.19 14.69
N ILE A 263 -2.39 4.93 14.84
CA ILE A 263 -2.96 3.92 15.75
C ILE A 263 -1.93 3.48 16.79
N PRO A 264 -2.36 2.91 17.94
CA PRO A 264 -1.47 2.20 18.85
C PRO A 264 -0.79 1.01 18.17
N THR A 265 0.47 0.69 18.55
CA THR A 265 1.20 -0.44 17.97
C THR A 265 0.48 -1.77 18.19
N GLU A 266 -0.19 -1.93 19.33
CA GLU A 266 -0.98 -3.12 19.65
C GLU A 266 -2.19 -3.31 18.71
N GLU A 267 -2.72 -2.23 18.14
CA GLU A 267 -3.82 -2.29 17.18
C GLU A 267 -3.33 -2.80 15.81
N TYR A 268 -2.08 -2.49 15.43
CA TYR A 268 -1.49 -2.97 14.19
C TYR A 268 -1.47 -4.51 14.07
N GLU A 269 -1.31 -5.23 15.19
CA GLU A 269 -1.34 -6.69 15.24
C GLU A 269 -2.60 -7.29 14.59
N GLN A 270 -3.74 -6.59 14.69
CA GLN A 270 -5.03 -7.08 14.17
C GLN A 270 -5.07 -7.11 12.64
N TYR A 271 -4.19 -6.36 11.98
CA TYR A 271 -4.19 -6.20 10.52
C TYR A 271 -3.14 -7.07 9.80
N LYS A 272 -2.21 -7.69 10.54
CA LYS A 272 -1.11 -8.48 9.96
C LYS A 272 -1.60 -9.65 9.13
N ASP A 273 -2.51 -10.46 9.67
CA ASP A 273 -2.99 -11.67 9.01
C ASP A 273 -3.88 -11.37 7.79
N GLY A 274 -4.48 -10.19 7.77
CA GLY A 274 -5.33 -9.73 6.67
C GLY A 274 -4.59 -8.97 5.57
N THR A 275 -3.25 -8.81 5.68
CA THR A 275 -2.39 -8.15 4.68
C THR A 275 -1.32 -9.13 4.20
N ARG A 276 -1.50 -9.70 3.00
CA ARG A 276 -0.57 -10.67 2.44
C ARG A 276 0.46 -9.99 1.55
N PHE A 277 1.61 -9.64 2.10
CA PHE A 277 2.72 -9.07 1.35
C PHE A 277 3.33 -10.08 0.37
N PHE A 278 3.63 -9.64 -0.84
CA PHE A 278 4.26 -10.48 -1.87
C PHE A 278 5.77 -10.55 -1.68
N THR A 279 6.35 -11.72 -2.04
CA THR A 279 7.80 -11.89 -2.25
C THR A 279 8.18 -11.46 -3.67
N ILE A 280 9.49 -11.42 -3.97
CA ILE A 280 9.98 -11.15 -5.33
C ILE A 280 9.48 -12.24 -6.30
N GLU A 281 9.54 -13.50 -5.89
CA GLU A 281 9.08 -14.64 -6.68
C GLU A 281 7.59 -14.57 -6.98
N GLU A 282 6.78 -14.22 -5.96
CA GLU A 282 5.33 -14.02 -6.13
C GLU A 282 5.03 -12.83 -7.05
N ASN A 283 5.82 -11.76 -6.99
CA ASN A 283 5.70 -10.65 -7.95
C ASN A 283 6.01 -11.08 -9.38
N LEU A 284 7.08 -11.87 -9.59
CA LEU A 284 7.41 -12.40 -10.92
C LEU A 284 6.29 -13.30 -11.46
N GLU A 285 5.71 -14.14 -10.60
CA GLU A 285 4.56 -14.98 -10.95
C GLU A 285 3.34 -14.12 -11.26
N ALA A 286 3.03 -13.13 -10.42
CA ALA A 286 1.89 -12.25 -10.59
C ALA A 286 1.90 -11.49 -11.92
N PHE A 287 3.06 -11.05 -12.39
CA PHE A 287 3.20 -10.40 -13.70
C PHE A 287 3.31 -11.36 -14.88
N SER A 288 3.29 -12.67 -14.67
CA SER A 288 3.36 -13.65 -15.77
C SER A 288 1.99 -13.91 -16.39
N GLU A 289 2.00 -14.48 -17.60
CA GLU A 289 0.79 -15.00 -18.24
C GLU A 289 0.30 -16.26 -17.50
N GLY A 290 -1.02 -16.35 -17.30
CA GLY A 290 -1.65 -17.49 -16.63
C GLY A 290 -3.15 -17.31 -16.49
N GLU A 291 -3.84 -18.34 -16.01
CA GLU A 291 -5.28 -18.29 -15.69
C GLU A 291 -5.46 -18.28 -14.16
N GLY A 292 -6.26 -17.35 -13.67
CA GLY A 292 -6.56 -17.18 -12.23
C GLY A 292 -6.18 -15.80 -11.68
N MET A 293 -6.79 -15.45 -10.57
CA MET A 293 -6.65 -14.11 -9.96
C MET A 293 -5.25 -13.81 -9.39
N GLN A 294 -4.36 -14.79 -9.29
CA GLN A 294 -2.97 -14.59 -8.92
C GLN A 294 -2.13 -13.98 -10.04
N PHE A 295 -2.59 -14.05 -11.30
CA PHE A 295 -1.92 -13.47 -12.47
C PHE A 295 -2.54 -12.11 -12.79
N MET A 296 -1.79 -11.04 -12.66
CA MET A 296 -2.29 -9.66 -12.81
C MET A 296 -2.93 -9.38 -14.18
N PRO A 297 -2.38 -9.86 -15.33
CA PRO A 297 -3.05 -9.69 -16.61
C PRO A 297 -4.44 -10.33 -16.64
N TYR A 298 -4.58 -11.57 -16.15
CA TYR A 298 -5.87 -12.26 -16.05
C TYR A 298 -6.81 -11.58 -15.06
N ALA A 299 -6.29 -11.20 -13.89
CA ALA A 299 -7.05 -10.52 -12.85
C ALA A 299 -7.63 -9.19 -13.36
N ALA A 300 -6.82 -8.38 -14.05
CA ALA A 300 -7.26 -7.10 -14.61
C ALA A 300 -8.38 -7.27 -15.65
N GLU A 301 -8.25 -8.24 -16.56
CA GLU A 301 -9.29 -8.56 -17.55
C GLU A 301 -10.59 -8.98 -16.86
N SER A 302 -10.50 -9.90 -15.89
CA SER A 302 -11.65 -10.41 -15.13
C SER A 302 -12.34 -9.33 -14.30
N MET A 303 -11.54 -8.46 -13.64
CA MET A 303 -12.04 -7.32 -12.86
C MET A 303 -12.76 -6.31 -13.76
N ALA A 304 -12.15 -5.92 -14.88
CA ALA A 304 -12.75 -4.99 -15.82
C ALA A 304 -14.09 -5.51 -16.36
N ASP A 305 -14.16 -6.79 -16.75
CA ASP A 305 -15.40 -7.42 -17.21
C ASP A 305 -16.47 -7.44 -16.11
N PHE A 306 -16.08 -7.76 -14.87
CA PHE A 306 -16.99 -7.68 -13.72
C PHE A 306 -17.49 -6.26 -13.50
N MET A 307 -16.60 -5.27 -13.45
CA MET A 307 -16.93 -3.87 -13.18
C MET A 307 -17.87 -3.29 -14.23
N VAL A 308 -17.69 -3.63 -15.50
CA VAL A 308 -18.66 -3.30 -16.57
C VAL A 308 -20.00 -4.00 -16.32
N SER A 309 -19.98 -5.29 -15.95
CA SER A 309 -21.21 -6.10 -15.77
C SER A 309 -22.12 -5.59 -14.65
N VAL A 310 -21.54 -4.91 -13.65
CA VAL A 310 -22.29 -4.33 -12.51
C VAL A 310 -22.46 -2.80 -12.62
N GLY A 311 -22.03 -2.22 -13.74
CA GLY A 311 -22.16 -0.77 -14.01
C GLY A 311 -21.21 0.10 -13.18
N PHE A 312 -20.11 -0.46 -12.64
CA PHE A 312 -19.10 0.25 -11.87
C PHE A 312 -18.25 1.16 -12.79
N ILE A 313 -17.90 0.67 -13.98
CA ILE A 313 -17.33 1.44 -15.08
C ILE A 313 -18.19 1.31 -16.33
N PRO A 314 -18.24 2.35 -17.20
CA PRO A 314 -19.11 2.34 -18.38
C PRO A 314 -18.65 1.38 -19.48
N GLU A 315 -17.34 1.21 -19.63
CA GLU A 315 -16.71 0.36 -20.66
C GLU A 315 -15.34 -0.14 -20.17
N LYS A 316 -14.87 -1.22 -20.77
CA LYS A 316 -13.56 -1.80 -20.46
C LYS A 316 -12.45 -0.95 -21.08
N PRO A 317 -11.49 -0.46 -20.28
CA PRO A 317 -10.35 0.31 -20.80
C PRO A 317 -9.34 -0.60 -21.51
N ASP A 318 -8.41 0.00 -22.27
CA ASP A 318 -7.26 -0.72 -22.85
C ASP A 318 -6.24 -1.08 -21.76
N LEU A 319 -6.15 -2.37 -21.44
CA LEU A 319 -5.26 -2.92 -20.41
C LEU A 319 -3.86 -3.30 -20.94
N SER A 320 -3.62 -3.15 -22.27
CA SER A 320 -2.43 -3.70 -22.93
C SER A 320 -1.09 -3.14 -22.43
N LYS A 321 -1.12 -1.97 -21.79
CA LYS A 321 0.08 -1.27 -21.25
C LYS A 321 0.03 -1.10 -19.73
N LEU A 322 -0.90 -1.76 -19.06
CA LEU A 322 -1.12 -1.59 -17.63
C LEU A 322 0.06 -2.09 -16.78
N PHE A 323 0.81 -3.09 -17.25
CA PHE A 323 1.85 -3.74 -16.46
C PHE A 323 3.23 -3.62 -17.09
N ASP A 324 4.24 -3.25 -16.28
CA ASP A 324 5.66 -3.32 -16.66
C ASP A 324 6.43 -4.18 -15.66
N PRO A 325 6.61 -5.48 -15.93
CA PRO A 325 7.34 -6.40 -15.08
C PRO A 325 8.86 -6.21 -15.07
N SER A 326 9.41 -5.37 -15.95
CA SER A 326 10.86 -5.23 -16.14
C SER A 326 11.56 -4.79 -14.85
N PHE A 327 10.94 -3.92 -14.08
CA PHE A 327 11.50 -3.39 -12.83
C PHE A 327 11.65 -4.47 -11.75
N VAL A 328 10.68 -5.35 -11.61
CA VAL A 328 10.76 -6.49 -10.66
C VAL A 328 11.75 -7.52 -11.16
N LYS A 329 11.74 -7.84 -12.47
CA LYS A 329 12.73 -8.75 -13.09
C LYS A 329 14.16 -8.29 -12.84
N ASN A 330 14.45 -7.00 -13.03
CA ASN A 330 15.77 -6.44 -12.79
C ASN A 330 16.21 -6.55 -11.32
N VAL A 331 15.28 -6.40 -10.34
CA VAL A 331 15.62 -6.62 -8.93
C VAL A 331 15.89 -8.08 -8.64
N ALA A 332 15.16 -8.99 -9.25
CA ALA A 332 15.36 -10.44 -9.12
C ALA A 332 16.64 -10.95 -9.80
N GLY A 333 17.22 -10.17 -10.69
CA GLY A 333 18.36 -10.60 -11.54
C GLY A 333 17.93 -11.59 -12.63
N ALA A 334 16.68 -11.51 -13.07
CA ALA A 334 16.04 -12.42 -14.03
C ALA A 334 15.95 -11.81 -15.45
#